data_087194f216f0aae6dbce530eec8130d6
#
_entry.id   087194f216f0aae6dbce530eec8130d6
#
_cell.length_a   1.000
_cell.length_b   1.000
_cell.length_c   1.000
_cell.angle_alpha   90.00
_cell.angle_beta   90.00
_cell.angle_gamma   90.00
#
_symmetry.space_group_name_H-M   'P 1'
#
loop_
_entity.id
_entity.type
_entity.pdbx_description
1 polymer ?
#
loop_
_entity_poly.entity_id
_entity_poly.type
_entity_poly.pdbx_seq_one_letter_code
_entity_poly.pdbx_strand_id
1 'polypeptide(L)'
;MAAYKDEERGTWYVSFYYEDWTGAKKRKVKRGFRTKKEALNFEAEYKRTAKADMDMTMGEFVEVYFRDKSQSLKDRSIKNKRDTMNAQLLPYFKDRPMNSITPAEIIQWQNTIIEKGYSDDYLKTIQNQMTALFNHAKNIYNLADNPCLLYTSDAADDK
;
A
#
# COMPACT_ATOMS: atom_id res chain seq x y z
N MET A 1 -2.50 -14.73 -23.88
CA MET A 1 -1.08 -14.70 -23.58
C MET A 1 -0.30 -14.26 -24.80
N ALA A 2 0.40 -13.17 -24.68
CA ALA A 2 0.96 -12.51 -25.83
C ALA A 2 2.43 -12.15 -25.60
N ALA A 3 3.30 -13.15 -25.82
CA ALA A 3 4.74 -12.94 -25.88
C ALA A 3 5.15 -12.89 -27.35
N TYR A 4 5.91 -11.87 -27.69
CA TYR A 4 6.34 -11.61 -29.07
C TYR A 4 7.86 -11.49 -29.14
N LYS A 5 8.42 -11.87 -30.24
CA LYS A 5 9.86 -11.74 -30.49
C LYS A 5 10.17 -10.35 -31.05
N ASP A 6 11.14 -9.67 -30.43
CA ASP A 6 11.68 -8.42 -30.93
C ASP A 6 12.90 -8.77 -31.81
N GLU A 7 12.70 -8.84 -33.10
CA GLU A 7 13.75 -9.29 -34.04
C GLU A 7 14.92 -8.32 -34.15
N GLU A 8 14.69 -7.03 -33.91
CA GLU A 8 15.78 -6.04 -33.95
C GLU A 8 16.75 -6.22 -32.79
N ARG A 9 16.25 -6.62 -31.61
CA ARG A 9 17.05 -6.78 -30.39
C ARG A 9 17.39 -8.24 -30.09
N GLY A 10 16.76 -9.18 -30.77
CA GLY A 10 16.91 -10.60 -30.47
C GLY A 10 16.37 -11.03 -29.13
N THR A 11 15.44 -10.25 -28.55
CA THR A 11 14.82 -10.52 -27.26
C THR A 11 13.33 -10.74 -27.41
N TRP A 12 12.69 -11.14 -26.34
CA TRP A 12 11.24 -11.29 -26.29
C TRP A 12 10.62 -10.18 -25.48
N TYR A 13 9.38 -9.83 -25.79
CA TYR A 13 8.60 -8.90 -25.00
C TYR A 13 7.18 -9.41 -24.80
N VAL A 14 6.52 -8.90 -23.77
CA VAL A 14 5.12 -9.23 -23.46
C VAL A 14 4.30 -7.95 -23.40
N SER A 15 3.09 -8.05 -23.94
CA SER A 15 2.10 -6.96 -23.89
C SER A 15 0.77 -7.59 -23.48
N PHE A 16 0.20 -7.13 -22.38
CA PHE A 16 -1.04 -7.70 -21.86
C PHE A 16 -1.85 -6.67 -21.11
N TYR A 17 -3.13 -6.94 -20.96
CA TYR A 17 -4.02 -6.17 -20.08
C TYR A 17 -4.16 -6.89 -18.76
N TYR A 18 -4.26 -6.10 -17.68
CA TYR A 18 -4.48 -6.64 -16.35
C TYR A 18 -5.46 -5.73 -15.60
N GLU A 19 -6.14 -6.30 -14.61
CA GLU A 19 -6.97 -5.53 -13.70
C GLU A 19 -6.12 -5.17 -12.48
N ASP A 20 -6.10 -3.89 -12.12
CA ASP A 20 -5.43 -3.47 -10.90
C ASP A 20 -6.33 -3.75 -9.69
N TRP A 21 -5.86 -3.39 -8.51
CA TRP A 21 -6.61 -3.61 -7.28
C TRP A 21 -7.95 -2.85 -7.23
N THR A 22 -8.12 -1.81 -8.05
CA THR A 22 -9.40 -1.06 -8.16
C THR A 22 -10.36 -1.69 -9.16
N GLY A 23 -9.93 -2.71 -9.92
CA GLY A 23 -10.71 -3.30 -10.99
C GLY A 23 -10.55 -2.60 -12.34
N ALA A 24 -9.74 -1.57 -12.43
CA ALA A 24 -9.49 -0.87 -13.69
C ALA A 24 -8.55 -1.68 -14.58
N LYS A 25 -8.87 -1.76 -15.87
CA LYS A 25 -8.02 -2.43 -16.84
C LYS A 25 -6.87 -1.51 -17.26
N LYS A 26 -5.65 -2.02 -17.14
CA LYS A 26 -4.44 -1.32 -17.54
C LYS A 26 -3.62 -2.20 -18.46
N ARG A 27 -2.77 -1.58 -19.28
CA ARG A 27 -1.88 -2.30 -20.18
C ARG A 27 -0.46 -2.25 -19.65
N LYS A 28 0.22 -3.40 -19.71
CA LYS A 28 1.63 -3.51 -19.34
C LYS A 28 2.42 -4.06 -20.52
N VAL A 29 3.56 -3.43 -20.81
CA VAL A 29 4.52 -3.91 -21.79
C VAL A 29 5.88 -4.02 -21.10
N LYS A 30 6.52 -5.17 -21.21
CA LYS A 30 7.87 -5.39 -20.69
C LYS A 30 8.72 -6.06 -21.76
N ARG A 31 9.92 -5.53 -21.97
CA ARG A 31 10.86 -5.97 -23.01
C ARG A 31 12.12 -6.52 -22.38
N GLY A 32 12.93 -7.19 -23.18
CA GLY A 32 14.26 -7.62 -22.77
C GLY A 32 14.34 -9.01 -22.18
N PHE A 33 13.35 -9.87 -22.41
CA PHE A 33 13.42 -11.27 -21.98
C PHE A 33 14.27 -12.09 -22.96
N ARG A 34 15.04 -13.01 -22.42
CA ARG A 34 15.90 -13.88 -23.24
C ARG A 34 15.09 -14.95 -23.96
N THR A 35 14.03 -15.45 -23.34
CA THR A 35 13.22 -16.51 -23.89
C THR A 35 11.73 -16.17 -23.82
N LYS A 36 10.94 -16.82 -24.65
CA LYS A 36 9.48 -16.72 -24.61
C LYS A 36 8.93 -17.15 -23.26
N LYS A 37 9.51 -18.21 -22.68
CA LYS A 37 9.09 -18.72 -21.37
C LYS A 37 9.24 -17.69 -20.26
N GLU A 38 10.36 -16.96 -20.24
CA GLU A 38 10.57 -15.88 -19.25
C GLU A 38 9.53 -14.78 -19.42
N ALA A 39 9.21 -14.40 -20.65
CA ALA A 39 8.20 -13.39 -20.93
C ALA A 39 6.81 -13.83 -20.45
N LEU A 40 6.43 -15.07 -20.73
CA LEU A 40 5.13 -15.61 -20.28
C LEU A 40 5.07 -15.76 -18.76
N ASN A 41 6.17 -16.17 -18.13
CA ASN A 41 6.24 -16.25 -16.65
C ASN A 41 6.06 -14.86 -16.01
N PHE A 42 6.67 -13.83 -16.61
CA PHE A 42 6.50 -12.47 -16.14
C PHE A 42 5.02 -12.05 -16.21
N GLU A 43 4.35 -12.33 -17.31
CA GLU A 43 2.92 -12.03 -17.48
C GLU A 43 2.07 -12.70 -16.37
N ALA A 44 2.28 -14.01 -16.16
CA ALA A 44 1.53 -14.79 -15.17
C ALA A 44 1.76 -14.24 -13.75
N GLU A 45 3.01 -13.97 -13.38
CA GLU A 45 3.35 -13.41 -12.08
C GLU A 45 2.77 -12.01 -11.90
N TYR A 46 2.85 -11.18 -12.93
CA TYR A 46 2.35 -9.82 -12.86
C TYR A 46 0.83 -9.79 -12.66
N LYS A 47 0.09 -10.62 -13.42
CA LYS A 47 -1.37 -10.73 -13.27
C LYS A 47 -1.77 -11.25 -11.90
N ARG A 48 -1.00 -12.19 -11.36
CA ARG A 48 -1.25 -12.76 -10.03
C ARG A 48 -1.06 -11.71 -8.92
N THR A 49 -0.02 -10.88 -9.04
CA THR A 49 0.34 -9.90 -8.01
C THR A 49 -0.29 -8.53 -8.21
N ALA A 50 -0.78 -8.21 -9.41
CA ALA A 50 -1.33 -6.89 -9.72
C ALA A 50 -2.52 -6.52 -8.82
N LYS A 51 -3.36 -7.49 -8.49
CA LYS A 51 -4.49 -7.28 -7.58
C LYS A 51 -4.06 -7.11 -6.13
N ALA A 52 -2.88 -7.63 -5.79
CA ALA A 52 -2.32 -7.52 -4.45
C ALA A 52 -1.36 -6.33 -4.33
N ASP A 53 -1.01 -5.71 -5.44
CA ASP A 53 -0.02 -4.64 -5.48
C ASP A 53 -0.68 -3.28 -5.44
N MET A 54 -0.75 -2.73 -4.23
CA MET A 54 -1.43 -1.48 -3.97
C MET A 54 -0.45 -0.31 -4.14
N ASP A 55 -0.42 0.27 -5.33
CA ASP A 55 0.50 1.36 -5.68
C ASP A 55 -0.07 2.77 -5.41
N MET A 56 -1.29 2.86 -4.88
CA MET A 56 -1.90 4.12 -4.50
C MET A 56 -1.13 4.78 -3.36
N THR A 57 -1.02 6.11 -3.40
CA THR A 57 -0.38 6.85 -2.31
C THR A 57 -1.24 6.83 -1.05
N MET A 58 -0.61 7.05 0.10
CA MET A 58 -1.36 7.13 1.36
C MET A 58 -2.40 8.26 1.33
N GLY A 59 -2.07 9.40 0.75
CA GLY A 59 -3.02 10.51 0.63
C GLY A 59 -4.28 10.15 -0.14
N GLU A 60 -4.12 9.41 -1.24
CA GLU A 60 -5.25 8.91 -2.01
C GLU A 60 -6.02 7.83 -1.25
N PHE A 61 -5.30 6.93 -0.58
CA PHE A 61 -5.93 5.84 0.16
C PHE A 61 -6.73 6.32 1.37
N VAL A 62 -6.31 7.38 2.02
CA VAL A 62 -7.07 7.99 3.14
C VAL A 62 -8.48 8.36 2.67
N GLU A 63 -8.62 8.91 1.47
CA GLU A 63 -9.93 9.23 0.90
C GLU A 63 -10.77 7.98 0.66
N VAL A 64 -10.16 6.92 0.15
CA VAL A 64 -10.83 5.63 -0.04
C VAL A 64 -11.29 5.05 1.30
N TYR A 65 -10.42 5.10 2.30
CA TYR A 65 -10.71 4.60 3.65
C TYR A 65 -11.96 5.29 4.24
N PHE A 66 -12.00 6.62 4.17
CA PHE A 66 -13.15 7.35 4.73
C PHE A 66 -14.41 7.18 3.91
N ARG A 67 -14.31 7.03 2.60
CA ARG A 67 -15.46 6.68 1.77
C ARG A 67 -16.06 5.33 2.20
N ASP A 68 -15.20 4.33 2.41
CA ASP A 68 -15.64 3.00 2.80
C ASP A 68 -16.23 2.99 4.22
N LYS A 69 -15.72 3.83 5.10
CA LYS A 69 -16.17 3.92 6.50
C LYS A 69 -17.35 4.86 6.71
N SER A 70 -17.77 5.60 5.70
CA SER A 70 -18.79 6.65 5.83
C SER A 70 -20.13 6.15 6.39
N GLN A 71 -20.46 4.88 6.15
CA GLN A 71 -21.70 4.28 6.63
C GLN A 71 -21.60 3.70 8.05
N SER A 72 -20.38 3.38 8.49
CA SER A 72 -20.15 2.70 9.76
C SER A 72 -19.70 3.63 10.89
N LEU A 73 -19.22 4.82 10.54
CA LEU A 73 -18.72 5.80 11.52
C LEU A 73 -19.59 7.05 11.53
N LYS A 74 -19.72 7.66 12.71
CA LYS A 74 -20.38 8.94 12.85
C LYS A 74 -19.52 10.06 12.25
N ASP A 75 -20.16 11.11 11.75
CA ASP A 75 -19.48 12.24 11.11
C ASP A 75 -18.39 12.85 11.99
N ARG A 76 -18.67 12.98 13.29
CA ARG A 76 -17.69 13.52 14.25
C ARG A 76 -16.47 12.62 14.37
N SER A 77 -16.67 11.30 14.39
CA SER A 77 -15.57 10.33 14.42
C SER A 77 -14.73 10.41 13.17
N ILE A 78 -15.37 10.52 12.02
CA ILE A 78 -14.67 10.67 10.73
C ILE A 78 -13.83 11.93 10.73
N LYS A 79 -14.40 13.04 11.16
CA LYS A 79 -13.68 14.33 11.25
C LYS A 79 -12.45 14.22 12.14
N ASN A 80 -12.61 13.68 13.35
CA ASN A 80 -11.51 13.53 14.29
C ASN A 80 -10.39 12.64 13.74
N LYS A 81 -10.76 11.53 13.13
CA LYS A 81 -9.79 10.61 12.49
C LYS A 81 -9.07 11.29 11.32
N ARG A 82 -9.81 12.00 10.49
CA ARG A 82 -9.25 12.71 9.35
C ARG A 82 -8.28 13.81 9.81
N ASP A 83 -8.64 14.58 10.83
CA ASP A 83 -7.79 15.63 11.38
C ASP A 83 -6.47 15.03 11.91
N THR A 84 -6.54 13.92 12.63
CA THR A 84 -5.36 13.21 13.13
C THR A 84 -4.49 12.71 11.99
N MET A 85 -5.07 12.09 10.98
CA MET A 85 -4.31 11.59 9.82
C MET A 85 -3.66 12.74 9.04
N ASN A 86 -4.39 13.83 8.83
CA ASN A 86 -3.85 15.00 8.12
C ASN A 86 -2.70 15.65 8.88
N ALA A 87 -2.75 15.66 10.22
CA ALA A 87 -1.72 16.28 11.04
C ALA A 87 -0.50 15.39 11.26
N GLN A 88 -0.68 14.09 11.41
CA GLN A 88 0.36 13.19 11.93
C GLN A 88 0.84 12.12 10.93
N LEU A 89 0.04 11.74 9.95
CA LEU A 89 0.40 10.72 8.98
C LEU A 89 0.78 11.30 7.63
N LEU A 90 -0.07 12.13 7.05
CA LEU A 90 0.09 12.63 5.70
C LEU A 90 1.31 13.52 5.48
N PRO A 91 1.77 14.37 6.44
CA PRO A 91 3.00 15.13 6.24
C PRO A 91 4.22 14.25 5.95
N TYR A 92 4.20 12.99 6.35
CA TYR A 92 5.32 12.05 6.19
C TYR A 92 5.12 11.11 4.99
N PHE A 93 3.89 10.70 4.72
CA PHE A 93 3.61 9.60 3.79
C PHE A 93 2.62 9.93 2.68
N LYS A 94 2.15 11.17 2.59
CA LYS A 94 1.09 11.54 1.63
C LYS A 94 1.38 11.07 0.20
N ASP A 95 2.60 11.30 -0.27
CA ASP A 95 2.99 11.00 -1.66
C ASP A 95 3.66 9.63 -1.80
N ARG A 96 3.69 8.84 -0.73
CA ARG A 96 4.31 7.52 -0.72
C ARG A 96 3.28 6.45 -1.08
N PRO A 97 3.58 5.58 -2.06
CA PRO A 97 2.71 4.43 -2.34
C PRO A 97 2.58 3.52 -1.11
N MET A 98 1.37 3.06 -0.85
CA MET A 98 1.09 2.22 0.33
C MET A 98 1.96 0.96 0.35
N ASN A 99 2.23 0.37 -0.81
CA ASN A 99 3.04 -0.84 -0.92
C ASN A 99 4.54 -0.60 -0.77
N SER A 100 4.98 0.65 -0.75
CA SER A 100 6.41 1.01 -0.62
C SER A 100 6.82 1.36 0.81
N ILE A 101 5.85 1.52 1.72
CA ILE A 101 6.12 1.89 3.10
C ILE A 101 6.58 0.66 3.86
N THR A 102 7.77 0.74 4.46
CA THR A 102 8.40 -0.38 5.16
C THR A 102 8.25 -0.25 6.68
N PRO A 103 8.40 -1.37 7.44
CA PRO A 103 8.40 -1.29 8.90
C PRO A 103 9.48 -0.34 9.45
N ALA A 104 10.64 -0.27 8.81
CA ALA A 104 11.71 0.64 9.23
C ALA A 104 11.28 2.11 9.13
N GLU A 105 10.56 2.46 8.07
CA GLU A 105 10.03 3.81 7.90
C GLU A 105 8.96 4.13 8.94
N ILE A 106 8.14 3.17 9.30
CA ILE A 106 7.13 3.32 10.36
C ILE A 106 7.82 3.59 11.72
N ILE A 107 8.90 2.87 12.01
CA ILE A 107 9.68 3.08 13.25
C ILE A 107 10.26 4.49 13.28
N GLN A 108 10.84 4.94 12.18
CA GLN A 108 11.39 6.31 12.08
C GLN A 108 10.32 7.37 12.28
N TRP A 109 9.15 7.17 11.68
CA TRP A 109 8.01 8.05 11.85
C TRP A 109 7.55 8.07 13.32
N GLN A 110 7.44 6.91 13.96
CA GLN A 110 7.06 6.80 15.37
C GLN A 110 8.04 7.58 16.26
N ASN A 111 9.34 7.42 16.03
CA ASN A 111 10.36 8.15 16.80
C ASN A 111 10.20 9.66 16.64
N THR A 112 9.94 10.13 15.42
CA THR A 112 9.70 11.53 15.14
C THR A 112 8.49 12.07 15.91
N ILE A 113 7.39 11.31 15.94
CA ILE A 113 6.17 11.68 16.65
C ILE A 113 6.40 11.70 18.18
N ILE A 114 7.12 10.70 18.69
CA ILE A 114 7.45 10.61 20.12
C ILE A 114 8.27 11.82 20.56
N GLU A 115 9.24 12.26 19.76
CA GLU A 115 10.09 13.41 20.04
C GLU A 115 9.31 14.73 20.17
N LYS A 116 8.09 14.80 19.62
CA LYS A 116 7.24 15.99 19.73
C LYS A 116 6.64 16.20 21.12
N GLY A 117 6.74 15.20 22.00
CA GLY A 117 6.31 15.32 23.39
C GLY A 117 4.81 15.18 23.63
N TYR A 118 4.10 14.50 22.75
CA TYR A 118 2.68 14.23 22.94
C TYR A 118 2.45 13.24 24.09
N SER A 119 1.25 13.27 24.67
CA SER A 119 0.85 12.31 25.71
C SER A 119 0.84 10.87 25.17
N ASP A 120 1.01 9.90 26.06
CA ASP A 120 0.98 8.48 25.69
C ASP A 120 -0.36 8.09 25.04
N ASP A 121 -1.47 8.61 25.55
CA ASP A 121 -2.79 8.34 24.99
C ASP A 121 -2.92 8.86 23.56
N TYR A 122 -2.37 10.05 23.29
CA TYR A 122 -2.40 10.60 21.94
C TYR A 122 -1.49 9.82 20.98
N LEU A 123 -0.33 9.38 21.46
CA LEU A 123 0.58 8.52 20.66
C LEU A 123 -0.09 7.20 20.29
N LYS A 124 -0.83 6.60 21.24
CA LYS A 124 -1.61 5.38 20.95
C LYS A 124 -2.70 5.65 19.92
N THR A 125 -3.38 6.78 20.02
CA THR A 125 -4.40 7.17 19.04
C THR A 125 -3.81 7.30 17.64
N ILE A 126 -2.68 7.98 17.50
CA ILE A 126 -1.98 8.14 16.23
C ILE A 126 -1.59 6.75 15.66
N GLN A 127 -1.01 5.90 16.49
CA GLN A 127 -0.60 4.55 16.08
C GLN A 127 -1.81 3.72 15.66
N ASN A 128 -2.91 3.79 16.39
CA ASN A 128 -4.14 3.07 16.06
C ASN A 128 -4.72 3.51 14.73
N GLN A 129 -4.65 4.80 14.40
CA GLN A 129 -5.09 5.31 13.11
C GLN A 129 -4.25 4.74 11.97
N MET A 130 -2.93 4.72 12.13
CA MET A 130 -2.02 4.16 11.14
C MET A 130 -2.29 2.66 10.94
N THR A 131 -2.40 1.92 12.03
CA THR A 131 -2.67 0.48 12.00
C THR A 131 -4.02 0.17 11.33
N ALA A 132 -5.06 0.92 11.66
CA ALA A 132 -6.39 0.74 11.06
C ALA A 132 -6.37 0.99 9.56
N LEU A 133 -5.64 2.01 9.13
CA LEU A 133 -5.51 2.35 7.71
C LEU A 133 -4.86 1.19 6.92
N PHE A 134 -3.73 0.67 7.43
CA PHE A 134 -3.04 -0.44 6.79
C PHE A 134 -3.80 -1.75 6.88
N ASN A 135 -4.52 -2.01 7.98
CA ASN A 135 -5.37 -3.19 8.08
C ASN A 135 -6.50 -3.15 7.06
N HIS A 136 -7.11 -2.01 6.85
CA HIS A 136 -8.14 -1.84 5.82
C HIS A 136 -7.56 -2.12 4.43
N ALA A 137 -6.37 -1.59 4.14
CA ALA A 137 -5.69 -1.85 2.89
C ALA A 137 -5.40 -3.33 2.69
N LYS A 138 -4.91 -4.00 3.72
CA LYS A 138 -4.59 -5.42 3.66
C LYS A 138 -5.83 -6.30 3.51
N ASN A 139 -6.88 -6.03 4.28
CA ASN A 139 -8.05 -6.90 4.34
C ASN A 139 -9.00 -6.71 3.16
N ILE A 140 -9.12 -5.48 2.65
CA ILE A 140 -10.10 -5.14 1.62
C ILE A 140 -9.45 -4.97 0.24
N TYR A 141 -8.25 -4.39 0.18
CA TYR A 141 -7.60 -4.01 -1.08
C TYR A 141 -6.34 -4.82 -1.38
N ASN A 142 -6.14 -5.93 -0.69
CA ASN A 142 -5.07 -6.90 -0.99
C ASN A 142 -3.65 -6.36 -0.86
N LEU A 143 -3.42 -5.42 0.05
CA LEU A 143 -2.06 -5.07 0.41
C LEU A 143 -1.39 -6.30 1.02
N ALA A 144 -0.17 -6.61 0.59
CA ALA A 144 0.50 -7.86 0.96
C ALA A 144 0.72 -7.98 2.47
N ASP A 145 1.24 -6.92 3.10
CA ASP A 145 1.55 -6.91 4.53
C ASP A 145 1.23 -5.56 5.15
N ASN A 146 0.91 -5.58 6.44
CA ASN A 146 0.76 -4.37 7.24
C ASN A 146 2.07 -4.12 7.98
N PRO A 147 2.86 -3.10 7.61
CA PRO A 147 4.13 -2.83 8.28
C PRO A 147 3.98 -2.44 9.75
N CYS A 148 2.85 -1.82 10.12
CA CYS A 148 2.56 -1.48 11.51
C CYS A 148 2.29 -2.72 12.34
N LEU A 149 1.61 -3.71 11.75
CA LEU A 149 1.24 -4.93 12.44
C LEU A 149 2.48 -5.76 12.81
N LEU A 150 3.47 -5.83 11.92
CA LEU A 150 4.71 -6.52 12.19
C LEU A 150 5.43 -5.91 13.40
N TYR A 151 5.55 -4.58 13.45
CA TYR A 151 6.14 -3.88 14.58
C TYR A 151 5.35 -4.08 15.87
N THR A 152 4.03 -3.98 15.79
CA THR A 152 3.15 -4.16 16.95
C THR A 152 3.22 -5.57 17.50
N SER A 153 3.33 -6.58 16.63
CA SER A 153 3.49 -7.98 17.05
C SER A 153 4.77 -8.18 17.84
N ASP A 154 5.88 -7.61 17.37
CA ASP A 154 7.17 -7.67 18.07
C ASP A 154 7.09 -7.02 19.45
N ALA A 155 6.45 -5.86 19.55
CA ALA A 155 6.26 -5.16 20.82
C ALA A 155 5.35 -5.95 21.76
N ALA A 156 4.34 -6.64 21.25
CA ALA A 156 3.45 -7.48 22.05
C ALA A 156 4.16 -8.72 22.59
N ASP A 157 5.07 -9.28 21.82
CA ASP A 157 5.83 -10.49 22.20
C ASP A 157 6.84 -10.20 23.32
N ASP A 158 7.25 -8.95 23.48
CA ASP A 158 8.18 -8.53 24.53
C ASP A 158 7.54 -8.47 25.92
N LYS A 159 6.28 -8.74 25.99
CA LYS A 159 5.56 -8.83 27.26
C LYS A 159 5.57 -10.28 27.77
#